data_612c2bb7e2bb678f7ac6ebe9267fb910
#
_entry.id   612c2bb7e2bb678f7ac6ebe9267fb910
#
_cell.length_a   1.000
_cell.length_b   1.000
_cell.length_c   1.000
_cell.angle_alpha   90.00
_cell.angle_beta   90.00
_cell.angle_gamma   90.00
#
_symmetry.space_group_name_H-M   'P 1'
#
loop_
_entity.id
_entity.type
_entity.pdbx_description
1 polymer ?
#
loop_
_entity_poly.entity_id
_entity_poly.type
_entity_poly.pdbx_seq_one_letter_code
_entity_poly.pdbx_strand_id
1 'polypeptide(L)'
;DPKAASDPLVKDIPLKPIRVGESVVLKNIFFEFDKFDLKDESRAELSKVVAFLQKNSKVRVEIGGHTDNVGSKTYNLNLSDKRAKAVYDYLVGQGIPASRMSSKGYGDAKPIADNASEQGRAQNRRTEFTIVAVDQ
;
A
#
# COMPACT_ATOMS: atom_id res chain seq x y z
N ASP A 1 20.46 -14.80 11.19
CA ASP A 1 19.89 -15.86 12.02
C ASP A 1 18.81 -16.60 11.27
N PRO A 2 18.95 -17.94 11.04
CA PRO A 2 17.95 -18.71 10.35
C PRO A 2 16.56 -18.62 10.98
N LYS A 3 16.47 -18.38 12.26
CA LYS A 3 15.19 -18.23 12.93
C LYS A 3 14.43 -17.00 12.47
N ALA A 4 15.12 -15.93 12.17
CA ALA A 4 14.48 -14.72 11.66
C ALA A 4 13.79 -15.01 10.33
N ALA A 5 14.37 -15.86 9.50
CA ALA A 5 13.82 -16.22 8.21
C ALA A 5 12.51 -17.01 8.33
N SER A 6 12.23 -17.59 9.48
CA SER A 6 10.99 -18.34 9.69
C SER A 6 9.85 -17.50 10.24
N ASP A 7 10.11 -16.24 10.58
CA ASP A 7 9.08 -15.34 11.07
C ASP A 7 8.13 -14.98 9.94
N PRO A 8 6.80 -15.27 10.06
CA PRO A 8 5.85 -14.96 9.00
C PRO A 8 5.81 -13.48 8.59
N LEU A 9 6.05 -12.57 9.52
CA LEU A 9 6.09 -11.14 9.18
C LEU A 9 7.24 -10.81 8.25
N VAL A 10 8.33 -11.53 8.37
CA VAL A 10 9.51 -11.30 7.55
C VAL A 10 9.28 -11.78 6.11
N LYS A 11 8.41 -12.76 5.91
CA LYS A 11 8.06 -13.22 4.56
C LYS A 11 7.31 -12.19 3.76
N ASP A 12 6.47 -11.39 4.43
CA ASP A 12 5.67 -10.36 3.76
C ASP A 12 6.44 -9.06 3.60
N ILE A 13 7.51 -8.87 4.37
CA ILE A 13 8.30 -7.64 4.39
C ILE A 13 9.76 -8.02 4.11
N PRO A 14 10.43 -7.31 3.19
CA PRO A 14 11.80 -7.67 2.80
C PRO A 14 12.75 -7.73 3.99
N LEU A 15 13.60 -8.76 4.01
CA LEU A 15 14.65 -8.93 5.03
C LEU A 15 15.87 -8.07 4.78
N LYS A 16 16.05 -7.60 3.54
CA LYS A 16 17.22 -6.79 3.21
C LYS A 16 17.13 -5.40 3.85
N PRO A 17 18.24 -4.68 3.88
CA PRO A 17 18.23 -3.31 4.41
C PRO A 17 17.14 -2.47 3.74
N ILE A 18 16.50 -1.64 4.55
CA ILE A 18 15.44 -0.76 4.08
C ILE A 18 16.08 0.35 3.24
N ARG A 19 15.58 0.55 2.03
CA ARG A 19 16.11 1.53 1.09
C ARG A 19 15.03 2.44 0.56
N VAL A 20 15.40 3.71 0.38
CA VAL A 20 14.53 4.67 -0.29
C VAL A 20 14.22 4.18 -1.70
N GLY A 21 12.98 4.32 -2.11
CA GLY A 21 12.53 3.90 -3.43
C GLY A 21 11.97 2.49 -3.50
N GLU A 22 12.20 1.67 -2.48
CA GLU A 22 11.62 0.33 -2.46
C GLU A 22 10.12 0.39 -2.19
N SER A 23 9.37 -0.43 -2.91
CA SER A 23 7.92 -0.51 -2.78
C SER A 23 7.50 -1.92 -2.39
N VAL A 24 6.45 -1.99 -1.58
CA VAL A 24 5.81 -3.26 -1.23
C VAL A 24 4.35 -3.18 -1.67
N VAL A 25 3.91 -4.16 -2.45
CA VAL A 25 2.51 -4.26 -2.86
C VAL A 25 1.73 -4.91 -1.72
N LEU A 26 0.66 -4.25 -1.30
CA LEU A 26 -0.23 -4.80 -0.30
C LEU A 26 -1.30 -5.62 -1.00
N LYS A 27 -1.21 -6.94 -0.86
CA LYS A 27 -2.03 -7.85 -1.66
C LYS A 27 -3.46 -7.96 -1.21
N ASN A 28 -3.74 -7.83 0.04
CA ASN A 28 -5.08 -8.10 0.59
C ASN A 28 -5.78 -6.83 1.07
N ILE A 29 -5.64 -5.76 0.30
CA ILE A 29 -6.36 -4.52 0.57
C ILE A 29 -7.57 -4.47 -0.36
N PHE A 30 -8.74 -4.66 0.22
CA PHE A 30 -9.98 -4.78 -0.53
C PHE A 30 -10.90 -3.61 -0.28
N PHE A 31 -11.56 -3.19 -1.34
CA PHE A 31 -12.60 -2.17 -1.30
C PHE A 31 -13.82 -2.72 -2.03
N GLU A 32 -14.99 -2.29 -1.61
CA GLU A 32 -16.21 -2.56 -2.37
C GLU A 32 -16.14 -1.83 -3.71
N PHE A 33 -16.83 -2.37 -4.73
CA PHE A 33 -16.88 -1.72 -6.03
C PHE A 33 -17.31 -0.25 -5.89
N ASP A 34 -16.58 0.64 -6.53
CA ASP A 34 -16.87 2.08 -6.52
C ASP A 34 -16.87 2.71 -5.11
N LYS A 35 -16.17 2.07 -4.17
CA LYS A 35 -16.09 2.52 -2.78
C LYS A 35 -14.63 2.67 -2.35
N PHE A 36 -14.45 3.35 -1.23
CA PHE A 36 -13.11 3.52 -0.64
C PHE A 36 -13.10 3.17 0.86
N ASP A 37 -14.14 2.52 1.35
CA ASP A 37 -14.18 2.03 2.73
C ASP A 37 -13.41 0.71 2.82
N LEU A 38 -12.56 0.60 3.85
CA LEU A 38 -11.75 -0.59 4.04
C LEU A 38 -12.59 -1.75 4.58
N LYS A 39 -12.40 -2.93 3.98
CA LYS A 39 -13.01 -4.16 4.47
C LYS A 39 -12.19 -4.73 5.63
N ASP A 40 -12.80 -5.62 6.41
CA ASP A 40 -12.15 -6.21 7.57
C ASP A 40 -10.88 -6.98 7.21
N GLU A 41 -10.87 -7.68 6.07
CA GLU A 41 -9.69 -8.39 5.58
C GLU A 41 -8.52 -7.44 5.34
N SER A 42 -8.82 -6.23 4.87
CA SER A 42 -7.81 -5.21 4.64
C SER A 42 -7.19 -4.74 5.95
N ARG A 43 -8.01 -4.61 7.00
CA ARG A 43 -7.52 -4.19 8.31
C ARG A 43 -6.54 -5.20 8.89
N ALA A 44 -6.82 -6.49 8.70
CA ALA A 44 -5.92 -7.54 9.15
C ALA A 44 -4.56 -7.44 8.44
N GLU A 45 -4.57 -7.18 7.14
CA GLU A 45 -3.33 -7.01 6.38
C GLU A 45 -2.59 -5.74 6.79
N LEU A 46 -3.32 -4.66 7.04
CA LEU A 46 -2.73 -3.40 7.45
C LEU A 46 -2.13 -3.45 8.85
N SER A 47 -2.57 -4.37 9.70
CA SER A 47 -1.95 -4.52 11.02
C SER A 47 -0.49 -4.95 10.91
N LYS A 48 -0.11 -5.67 9.86
CA LYS A 48 1.29 -6.02 9.60
C LYS A 48 2.10 -4.79 9.26
N VAL A 49 1.50 -3.88 8.52
CA VAL A 49 2.14 -2.61 8.15
C VAL A 49 2.33 -1.74 9.39
N VAL A 50 1.33 -1.68 10.26
CA VAL A 50 1.43 -0.96 11.52
C VAL A 50 2.63 -1.48 12.32
N ALA A 51 2.76 -2.80 12.44
CA ALA A 51 3.87 -3.40 13.17
C ALA A 51 5.22 -3.06 12.53
N PHE A 52 5.30 -3.08 11.20
CA PHE A 52 6.52 -2.71 10.50
C PHE A 52 6.91 -1.25 10.78
N LEU A 53 5.95 -0.35 10.69
CA LEU A 53 6.21 1.08 10.88
C LEU A 53 6.53 1.42 12.33
N GLN A 54 5.94 0.69 13.29
CA GLN A 54 6.28 0.86 14.71
C GLN A 54 7.71 0.36 14.99
N LYS A 55 8.08 -0.75 14.39
CA LYS A 55 9.42 -1.30 14.57
C LYS A 55 10.50 -0.46 13.89
N ASN A 56 10.16 0.21 12.79
CA ASN A 56 11.10 0.98 11.98
C ASN A 56 10.71 2.46 12.03
N SER A 57 10.89 3.06 13.20
CA SER A 57 10.36 4.39 13.52
C SER A 57 10.93 5.53 12.68
N LYS A 58 12.04 5.29 11.97
CA LYS A 58 12.69 6.32 11.14
C LYS A 58 12.29 6.26 9.67
N VAL A 59 11.48 5.29 9.29
CA VAL A 59 11.03 5.13 7.91
C VAL A 59 9.84 6.04 7.65
N ARG A 60 9.87 6.74 6.52
CA ARG A 60 8.72 7.49 6.00
C ARG A 60 8.27 6.87 4.70
N VAL A 61 6.96 6.79 4.49
CA VAL A 61 6.39 6.07 3.36
C VAL A 61 5.34 6.90 2.62
N GLU A 62 5.17 6.58 1.35
CA GLU A 62 4.04 7.04 0.56
C GLU A 62 3.11 5.86 0.33
N ILE A 63 1.82 6.09 0.55
CA ILE A 63 0.79 5.11 0.25
C ILE A 63 0.24 5.44 -1.13
N GLY A 64 0.44 4.55 -2.09
CA GLY A 64 0.01 4.75 -3.47
C GLY A 64 -1.20 3.91 -3.81
N GLY A 65 -2.25 4.54 -4.35
CA GLY A 65 -3.42 3.84 -4.86
C GLY A 65 -3.34 3.72 -6.37
N HIS A 66 -3.68 2.54 -6.88
CA HIS A 66 -3.59 2.23 -8.32
C HIS A 66 -4.85 1.54 -8.80
N THR A 67 -5.21 1.80 -10.06
CA THR A 67 -6.36 1.20 -10.71
C THR A 67 -5.94 0.50 -12.00
N ASP A 68 -6.88 -0.25 -12.58
CA ASP A 68 -6.75 -0.67 -13.98
C ASP A 68 -7.16 0.51 -14.89
N ASN A 69 -7.25 0.26 -16.19
CA ASN A 69 -7.59 1.30 -17.16
C ASN A 69 -9.08 1.34 -17.54
N VAL A 70 -9.94 0.66 -16.81
CA VAL A 70 -11.39 0.70 -17.07
C VAL A 70 -11.96 1.99 -16.46
N GLY A 71 -12.77 2.70 -17.25
CA GLY A 71 -13.32 3.97 -16.83
C GLY A 71 -12.46 5.15 -17.23
N SER A 72 -12.91 6.36 -16.88
CA SER A 72 -12.18 7.57 -17.24
C SER A 72 -10.94 7.74 -16.37
N LYS A 73 -9.94 8.43 -16.90
CA LYS A 73 -8.71 8.72 -16.15
C LYS A 73 -9.00 9.56 -14.91
N THR A 74 -9.89 10.53 -15.04
CA THR A 74 -10.26 11.40 -13.92
C THR A 74 -10.94 10.59 -12.80
N TYR A 75 -11.87 9.71 -13.17
CA TYR A 75 -12.56 8.86 -12.20
C TYR A 75 -11.56 7.96 -11.47
N ASN A 76 -10.68 7.30 -12.22
CA ASN A 76 -9.69 6.39 -11.64
C ASN A 76 -8.71 7.13 -10.74
N LEU A 77 -8.30 8.31 -11.14
CA LEU A 77 -7.39 9.12 -10.33
C LEU A 77 -8.05 9.49 -8.99
N ASN A 78 -9.29 9.97 -9.04
CA ASN A 78 -10.02 10.35 -7.83
C ASN A 78 -10.27 9.15 -6.92
N LEU A 79 -10.68 8.02 -7.48
CA LEU A 79 -10.95 6.82 -6.70
C LEU A 79 -9.69 6.31 -6.02
N SER A 80 -8.59 6.25 -6.77
CA SER A 80 -7.31 5.77 -6.21
C SER A 80 -6.80 6.70 -5.12
N ASP A 81 -7.00 8.01 -5.28
CA ASP A 81 -6.60 8.97 -4.26
C ASP A 81 -7.40 8.77 -2.97
N LYS A 82 -8.71 8.58 -3.08
CA LYS A 82 -9.57 8.34 -1.92
C LYS A 82 -9.23 7.02 -1.22
N ARG A 83 -8.91 5.99 -2.00
CA ARG A 83 -8.52 4.69 -1.44
C ARG A 83 -7.17 4.78 -0.72
N ALA A 84 -6.20 5.46 -1.30
CA ALA A 84 -4.91 5.68 -0.64
C ALA A 84 -5.10 6.46 0.65
N LYS A 85 -5.96 7.48 0.63
CA LYS A 85 -6.25 8.27 1.83
C LYS A 85 -6.95 7.45 2.90
N ALA A 86 -7.83 6.52 2.53
CA ALA A 86 -8.50 5.65 3.49
C ALA A 86 -7.48 4.79 4.24
N VAL A 87 -6.47 4.27 3.54
CA VAL A 87 -5.39 3.52 4.17
C VAL A 87 -4.57 4.43 5.08
N TYR A 88 -4.23 5.62 4.61
CA TYR A 88 -3.52 6.62 5.40
C TYR A 88 -4.26 6.93 6.70
N ASP A 89 -5.56 7.22 6.60
CA ASP A 89 -6.36 7.58 7.78
C ASP A 89 -6.44 6.41 8.77
N TYR A 90 -6.56 5.18 8.26
CA TYR A 90 -6.55 4.01 9.11
C TYR A 90 -5.26 3.90 9.91
N LEU A 91 -4.13 4.11 9.25
CA LEU A 91 -2.82 4.01 9.91
C LEU A 91 -2.62 5.11 10.94
N VAL A 92 -3.09 6.32 10.65
CA VAL A 92 -3.08 7.40 11.64
C VAL A 92 -3.89 6.99 12.87
N GLY A 93 -5.07 6.41 12.66
CA GLY A 93 -5.92 5.90 13.73
C GLY A 93 -5.27 4.81 14.56
N GLN A 94 -4.30 4.09 13.99
CA GLN A 94 -3.55 3.04 14.70
C GLN A 94 -2.30 3.58 15.40
N GLY A 95 -2.10 4.89 15.41
CA GLY A 95 -1.01 5.50 16.14
C GLY A 95 0.24 5.81 15.33
N ILE A 96 0.21 5.65 14.01
CA ILE A 96 1.36 6.01 13.18
C ILE A 96 1.31 7.53 12.95
N PRO A 97 2.37 8.28 13.28
CA PRO A 97 2.36 9.72 13.10
C PRO A 97 2.13 10.13 11.64
N ALA A 98 1.23 11.09 11.44
CA ALA A 98 0.90 11.57 10.10
C ALA A 98 2.12 12.10 9.36
N SER A 99 3.09 12.67 10.09
CA SER A 99 4.30 13.21 9.49
C SER A 99 5.21 12.17 8.86
N ARG A 100 4.98 10.89 9.13
CA ARG A 100 5.76 9.79 8.56
C ARG A 100 5.15 9.24 7.28
N MET A 101 3.99 9.72 6.87
CA MET A 101 3.26 9.14 5.76
C MET A 101 2.72 10.22 4.85
N SER A 102 2.54 9.86 3.59
CA SER A 102 1.75 10.62 2.62
C SER A 102 0.92 9.65 1.80
N SER A 103 -0.11 10.16 1.16
CA SER A 103 -0.95 9.34 0.29
C SER A 103 -1.08 10.01 -1.07
N LYS A 104 -1.17 9.18 -2.12
CA LYS A 104 -1.31 9.68 -3.48
C LYS A 104 -2.04 8.65 -4.33
N GLY A 105 -2.99 9.13 -5.15
CA GLY A 105 -3.63 8.32 -6.16
C GLY A 105 -2.90 8.45 -7.48
N TYR A 106 -2.53 7.33 -8.07
CA TYR A 106 -1.87 7.28 -9.37
C TYR A 106 -2.83 6.91 -10.51
N GLY A 107 -4.07 6.50 -10.16
CA GLY A 107 -5.01 6.05 -11.16
C GLY A 107 -4.44 4.88 -11.94
N ASP A 108 -4.56 4.94 -13.28
CA ASP A 108 -4.05 3.88 -14.16
C ASP A 108 -2.65 4.18 -14.72
N ALA A 109 -1.95 5.17 -14.16
CA ALA A 109 -0.70 5.66 -14.75
C ALA A 109 0.49 4.71 -14.58
N LYS A 110 0.45 3.79 -13.63
CA LYS A 110 1.57 2.89 -13.31
C LYS A 110 1.15 1.43 -13.30
N PRO A 111 0.81 0.85 -14.46
CA PRO A 111 0.42 -0.56 -14.49
C PRO A 111 1.62 -1.46 -14.22
N ILE A 112 1.36 -2.58 -13.53
CA ILE A 112 2.37 -3.63 -13.31
C ILE A 112 2.06 -4.88 -14.12
N ALA A 113 0.92 -4.90 -14.81
CA ALA A 113 0.50 -6.04 -15.62
C ALA A 113 -0.32 -5.53 -16.80
N ASP A 114 -0.63 -6.45 -17.71
CA ASP A 114 -1.39 -6.13 -18.93
C ASP A 114 -2.86 -5.87 -18.59
N ASN A 115 -3.38 -4.71 -19.00
CA ASN A 115 -4.78 -4.36 -18.81
C ASN A 115 -5.73 -5.04 -19.81
N ALA A 116 -5.18 -5.77 -20.79
CA ALA A 116 -6.00 -6.47 -21.76
C ALA A 116 -6.69 -7.71 -21.18
N SER A 117 -6.19 -8.25 -20.07
CA SER A 117 -6.79 -9.40 -19.41
C SER A 117 -7.33 -9.01 -18.02
N GLU A 118 -8.33 -9.75 -17.56
CA GLU A 118 -8.83 -9.49 -16.20
C GLU A 118 -7.79 -9.85 -15.16
N GLN A 119 -6.97 -10.86 -15.39
CA GLN A 119 -5.89 -11.19 -14.46
C GLN A 119 -4.90 -10.05 -14.31
N GLY A 120 -4.53 -9.42 -15.42
CA GLY A 120 -3.64 -8.27 -15.39
C GLY A 120 -4.29 -7.05 -14.75
N ARG A 121 -5.56 -6.79 -15.08
CA ARG A 121 -6.29 -5.68 -14.46
C ARG A 121 -6.37 -5.83 -12.94
N ALA A 122 -6.62 -7.06 -12.47
CA ALA A 122 -6.69 -7.31 -11.03
C ALA A 122 -5.37 -7.00 -10.33
N GLN A 123 -4.24 -7.27 -10.97
CA GLN A 123 -2.92 -6.94 -10.43
C GLN A 123 -2.70 -5.43 -10.39
N ASN A 124 -3.26 -4.70 -11.36
CA ASN A 124 -3.11 -3.26 -11.40
C ASN A 124 -3.96 -2.55 -10.34
N ARG A 125 -5.05 -3.16 -9.91
CA ARG A 125 -5.89 -2.63 -8.82
C ARG A 125 -5.23 -2.99 -7.48
N ARG A 126 -4.36 -2.10 -7.00
CA ARG A 126 -3.53 -2.40 -5.83
C ARG A 126 -3.23 -1.16 -5.01
N THR A 127 -2.77 -1.40 -3.79
CA THR A 127 -2.19 -0.37 -2.92
C THR A 127 -0.72 -0.74 -2.68
N GLU A 128 0.15 0.26 -2.75
CA GLU A 128 1.59 0.07 -2.53
C GLU A 128 2.08 0.97 -1.42
N PHE A 129 3.07 0.48 -0.66
CA PHE A 129 3.89 1.31 0.21
C PHE A 129 5.24 1.53 -0.45
N THR A 130 5.63 2.79 -0.59
CA THR A 130 6.95 3.15 -1.10
C THR A 130 7.72 3.87 -0.01
N ILE A 131 8.93 3.43 0.27
CA ILE A 131 9.80 4.07 1.25
C ILE A 131 10.37 5.32 0.59
N VAL A 132 10.01 6.50 1.11
CA VAL A 132 10.44 7.77 0.53
C VAL A 132 11.59 8.40 1.30
N ALA A 133 11.79 8.01 2.55
CA ALA A 133 12.91 8.51 3.34
C ALA A 133 13.18 7.58 4.51
N VAL A 134 14.42 7.56 4.95
CA VAL A 134 14.83 6.89 6.19
C VAL A 134 15.58 7.95 6.99
N ASP A 135 14.96 8.43 8.06
CA ASP A 135 15.56 9.48 8.89
C ASP A 135 16.75 8.93 9.67
N GLN A 136 17.73 9.80 9.91
CA GLN A 136 18.94 9.41 10.64
C GLN A 136 18.71 9.33 12.16
#